data_e7e802ce0718b07dc3557f86df31eabc
#
_entry.id   e7e802ce0718b07dc3557f86df31eabc
#
_cell.length_a   1.000
_cell.length_b   1.000
_cell.length_c   1.000
_cell.angle_alpha   90.00
_cell.angle_beta   90.00
_cell.angle_gamma   90.00
#
_symmetry.space_group_name_H-M   'P 1'
#
loop_
_entity.id
_entity.type
_entity.pdbx_description
1 polymer ?
#
loop_
_entity_poly.entity_id
_entity_poly.type
_entity_poly.pdbx_seq_one_letter_code
_entity_poly.pdbx_strand_id
1 'polypeptide(L)'
;MSTSAPAQRLLHHRVDGRDSAPPLILGPSLGTSLAVWDPQIPSLARTHRVVRWDLPGHGGSPAGLLPDGGTVADLGQLVLGLADALGIEEFDYAGISLGGAVGTWLAVHHPERVTSLATLCSSARFGPPEGWSDRAALVRSEGTGPVAETAPARWFTPSFAATPAARAMVDDLSAADPGAYAGLCDALAAFDLRAELPRITAPTLVVAGREDLATPVAHARELADGIPGAALTEVAYAAHLANIERPVPVLAALLGHFAADAAPPADDASRHDAGMAVRRAVLGDEHVDRAINRTTDFTAGFQDFITRYAWGEIWTRPGLSRRTRSCITLTALVARGHHEELAMHVRAARRNGLTAEEIQEVLLQSAVYCGVPAANAAFAIANRILEEEN
;
A
#
# COMPACT_ATOMS: atom_id res chain seq x y z
N MET A 1 -0.83 -43.53 -21.50
CA MET A 1 -1.59 -42.32 -21.87
C MET A 1 -1.43 -41.33 -20.71
N SER A 2 -0.56 -40.33 -20.87
CA SER A 2 -0.35 -39.32 -19.86
C SER A 2 -1.48 -38.28 -19.98
N THR A 3 -2.42 -38.30 -19.07
CA THR A 3 -3.42 -37.22 -18.95
C THR A 3 -2.73 -36.03 -18.39
N SER A 4 -2.34 -35.09 -19.25
CA SER A 4 -1.94 -33.75 -18.77
C SER A 4 -3.10 -33.16 -17.99
N ALA A 5 -2.88 -32.82 -16.73
CA ALA A 5 -3.85 -32.06 -15.95
C ALA A 5 -4.24 -30.79 -16.75
N PRO A 6 -5.51 -30.38 -16.76
CA PRO A 6 -5.91 -29.16 -17.45
C PRO A 6 -5.10 -27.99 -16.85
N ALA A 7 -4.51 -27.17 -17.72
CA ALA A 7 -3.79 -25.98 -17.29
C ALA A 7 -4.71 -25.18 -16.34
N GLN A 8 -4.28 -25.01 -15.11
CA GLN A 8 -5.04 -24.26 -14.09
C GLN A 8 -5.26 -22.84 -14.64
N ARG A 9 -6.50 -22.44 -14.85
CA ARG A 9 -6.83 -21.10 -15.33
C ARG A 9 -6.64 -20.14 -14.16
N LEU A 10 -5.54 -19.40 -14.17
CA LEU A 10 -5.19 -18.43 -13.16
C LEU A 10 -5.80 -17.05 -13.45
N LEU A 11 -6.02 -16.26 -12.41
CA LEU A 11 -6.28 -14.83 -12.52
C LEU A 11 -5.12 -14.16 -13.27
N HIS A 12 -5.42 -13.24 -14.18
CA HIS A 12 -4.39 -12.36 -14.74
C HIS A 12 -3.77 -11.53 -13.61
N HIS A 13 -2.46 -11.43 -13.60
CA HIS A 13 -1.73 -10.76 -12.53
C HIS A 13 -0.41 -10.14 -13.01
N ARG A 14 0.13 -9.25 -12.19
CA ARG A 14 1.48 -8.71 -12.34
C ARG A 14 2.22 -8.82 -11.03
N VAL A 15 3.52 -9.09 -11.13
CA VAL A 15 4.41 -9.14 -9.96
C VAL A 15 5.42 -8.00 -10.08
N ASP A 16 5.52 -7.20 -9.02
CA ASP A 16 6.45 -6.09 -8.91
C ASP A 16 7.30 -6.27 -7.64
N GLY A 17 8.55 -5.80 -7.64
CA GLY A 17 9.46 -5.94 -6.51
C GLY A 17 10.39 -7.15 -6.62
N ARG A 18 11.13 -7.43 -5.54
CA ARG A 18 12.11 -8.52 -5.50
C ARG A 18 11.45 -9.83 -5.09
N ASP A 19 11.79 -10.94 -5.73
CA ASP A 19 11.24 -12.27 -5.41
C ASP A 19 11.50 -12.69 -3.95
N SER A 20 12.59 -12.25 -3.35
CA SER A 20 12.96 -12.55 -1.96
C SER A 20 12.32 -11.66 -0.90
N ALA A 21 11.54 -10.66 -1.32
CA ALA A 21 10.82 -9.78 -0.39
C ALA A 21 9.52 -10.44 0.10
N PRO A 22 9.00 -10.04 1.29
CA PRO A 22 7.73 -10.53 1.80
C PRO A 22 6.60 -10.35 0.77
N PRO A 23 5.75 -11.37 0.55
CA PRO A 23 4.67 -11.29 -0.43
C PRO A 23 3.54 -10.38 0.05
N LEU A 24 3.06 -9.49 -0.83
CA LEU A 24 1.87 -8.66 -0.62
C LEU A 24 0.93 -8.83 -1.82
N ILE A 25 -0.29 -9.32 -1.57
CA ILE A 25 -1.31 -9.50 -2.62
C ILE A 25 -2.28 -8.32 -2.57
N LEU A 26 -2.57 -7.72 -3.75
CA LEU A 26 -3.43 -6.55 -3.87
C LEU A 26 -4.69 -6.87 -4.68
N GLY A 27 -5.86 -6.72 -4.05
CA GLY A 27 -7.17 -6.99 -4.63
C GLY A 27 -7.87 -5.72 -5.14
N PRO A 28 -8.42 -5.73 -6.39
CA PRO A 28 -9.04 -4.56 -7.01
C PRO A 28 -10.50 -4.35 -6.56
N SER A 29 -11.05 -3.16 -6.86
CA SER A 29 -12.47 -2.85 -6.72
C SER A 29 -13.28 -3.45 -7.88
N LEU A 30 -14.56 -3.72 -7.65
CA LEU A 30 -15.48 -4.09 -8.73
C LEU A 30 -15.51 -3.00 -9.81
N GLY A 31 -15.31 -3.38 -11.05
CA GLY A 31 -15.25 -2.47 -12.20
C GLY A 31 -13.88 -1.85 -12.46
N THR A 32 -12.84 -2.24 -11.72
CA THR A 32 -11.47 -1.78 -11.98
C THR A 32 -10.54 -2.93 -12.33
N SER A 33 -9.43 -2.63 -13.01
CA SER A 33 -8.34 -3.56 -13.22
C SER A 33 -7.29 -3.46 -12.10
N LEU A 34 -6.23 -4.27 -12.19
CA LEU A 34 -5.06 -4.20 -11.31
C LEU A 34 -4.37 -2.82 -11.32
N ALA A 35 -4.65 -1.99 -12.34
CA ALA A 35 -4.14 -0.62 -12.45
C ALA A 35 -4.66 0.32 -11.34
N VAL A 36 -5.75 -0.04 -10.67
CA VAL A 36 -6.24 0.71 -9.49
C VAL A 36 -5.16 0.85 -8.41
N TRP A 37 -4.14 0.00 -8.40
CA TRP A 37 -3.03 0.01 -7.46
C TRP A 37 -1.76 0.72 -7.98
N ASP A 38 -1.73 1.18 -9.23
CA ASP A 38 -0.53 1.80 -9.84
C ASP A 38 0.10 2.90 -8.99
N PRO A 39 -0.66 3.81 -8.32
CA PRO A 39 -0.04 4.85 -7.50
C PRO A 39 0.76 4.34 -6.29
N GLN A 40 0.46 3.14 -5.78
CA GLN A 40 1.12 2.57 -4.61
C GLN A 40 2.34 1.72 -4.96
N ILE A 41 2.40 1.18 -6.18
CA ILE A 41 3.41 0.18 -6.58
C ILE A 41 4.85 0.69 -6.44
N PRO A 42 5.23 1.91 -6.89
CA PRO A 42 6.61 2.35 -6.81
C PRO A 42 7.20 2.34 -5.40
N SER A 43 6.34 2.43 -4.39
CA SER A 43 6.77 2.42 -2.98
C SER A 43 6.64 1.05 -2.34
N LEU A 44 5.53 0.33 -2.57
CA LEU A 44 5.32 -1.01 -2.00
C LEU A 44 6.34 -2.03 -2.55
N ALA A 45 6.64 -1.98 -3.85
CA ALA A 45 7.61 -2.88 -4.49
C ALA A 45 9.06 -2.70 -4.02
N ARG A 46 9.36 -1.65 -3.24
CA ARG A 46 10.69 -1.49 -2.61
C ARG A 46 10.90 -2.44 -1.43
N THR A 47 9.82 -2.82 -0.76
CA THR A 47 9.85 -3.61 0.48
C THR A 47 9.13 -4.94 0.36
N HIS A 48 8.25 -5.11 -0.64
CA HIS A 48 7.45 -6.31 -0.83
C HIS A 48 7.59 -6.87 -2.26
N ARG A 49 7.35 -8.18 -2.39
CA ARG A 49 7.00 -8.83 -3.64
C ARG A 49 5.50 -8.63 -3.85
N VAL A 50 5.12 -7.64 -4.63
CA VAL A 50 3.73 -7.20 -4.80
C VAL A 50 3.08 -7.97 -5.93
N VAL A 51 1.99 -8.70 -5.64
CA VAL A 51 1.18 -9.42 -6.62
C VAL A 51 -0.16 -8.71 -6.77
N ARG A 52 -0.42 -8.12 -7.93
CA ARG A 52 -1.70 -7.48 -8.27
C ARG A 52 -2.47 -8.36 -9.23
N TRP A 53 -3.75 -8.50 -9.05
CA TRP A 53 -4.58 -9.36 -9.87
C TRP A 53 -5.84 -8.67 -10.40
N ASP A 54 -6.40 -9.19 -11.49
CA ASP A 54 -7.66 -8.73 -12.09
C ASP A 54 -8.82 -9.63 -11.71
N LEU A 55 -9.98 -9.05 -11.41
CA LEU A 55 -11.23 -9.77 -11.23
C LEU A 55 -11.60 -10.58 -12.49
N PRO A 56 -12.32 -11.71 -12.37
CA PRO A 56 -12.90 -12.38 -13.54
C PRO A 56 -13.67 -11.41 -14.45
N GLY A 57 -13.37 -11.44 -15.75
CA GLY A 57 -13.95 -10.54 -16.75
C GLY A 57 -13.50 -9.08 -16.68
N HIS A 58 -12.44 -8.77 -15.90
CA HIS A 58 -11.84 -7.46 -15.84
C HIS A 58 -10.38 -7.52 -16.28
N GLY A 59 -9.86 -6.41 -16.81
CA GLY A 59 -8.47 -6.33 -17.25
C GLY A 59 -8.08 -7.50 -18.15
N GLY A 60 -7.08 -8.27 -17.73
CA GLY A 60 -6.63 -9.45 -18.47
C GLY A 60 -7.23 -10.79 -18.02
N SER A 61 -8.08 -10.82 -17.00
CA SER A 61 -8.67 -12.07 -16.49
C SER A 61 -9.86 -12.53 -17.34
N PRO A 62 -9.90 -13.83 -17.75
CA PRO A 62 -11.06 -14.38 -18.45
C PRO A 62 -12.35 -14.32 -17.62
N ALA A 63 -13.49 -14.03 -18.26
CA ALA A 63 -14.80 -13.97 -17.60
C ALA A 63 -15.22 -15.30 -16.96
N GLY A 64 -14.90 -16.44 -17.61
CA GLY A 64 -15.30 -17.77 -17.15
C GLY A 64 -14.46 -18.35 -16.01
N LEU A 65 -13.70 -17.54 -15.26
CA LEU A 65 -12.99 -18.00 -14.05
C LEU A 65 -13.93 -18.14 -12.86
N LEU A 66 -14.96 -17.31 -12.76
CA LEU A 66 -15.99 -17.42 -11.74
C LEU A 66 -17.16 -18.22 -12.32
N PRO A 67 -17.65 -19.29 -11.67
CA PRO A 67 -18.81 -20.04 -12.14
C PRO A 67 -20.10 -19.22 -11.98
N ASP A 68 -21.15 -19.63 -12.67
CA ASP A 68 -22.49 -19.10 -12.47
C ASP A 68 -22.91 -19.28 -11.00
N GLY A 69 -23.40 -18.20 -10.38
CA GLY A 69 -23.72 -18.20 -8.95
C GLY A 69 -22.48 -18.16 -8.04
N GLY A 70 -21.31 -17.85 -8.58
CA GLY A 70 -20.06 -17.72 -7.83
C GLY A 70 -20.14 -16.66 -6.75
N THR A 71 -19.36 -16.84 -5.71
CA THR A 71 -19.39 -16.07 -4.46
C THR A 71 -18.06 -15.35 -4.21
N VAL A 72 -18.00 -14.51 -3.18
CA VAL A 72 -16.73 -13.93 -2.69
C VAL A 72 -15.78 -15.04 -2.19
N ALA A 73 -16.32 -16.16 -1.69
CA ALA A 73 -15.52 -17.32 -1.31
C ALA A 73 -14.79 -17.93 -2.52
N ASP A 74 -15.48 -18.07 -3.64
CA ASP A 74 -14.86 -18.57 -4.88
C ASP A 74 -13.76 -17.64 -5.39
N LEU A 75 -13.94 -16.32 -5.27
CA LEU A 75 -12.86 -15.35 -5.55
C LEU A 75 -11.67 -15.54 -4.60
N GLY A 76 -11.91 -15.78 -3.32
CA GLY A 76 -10.87 -16.12 -2.34
C GLY A 76 -10.09 -17.37 -2.76
N GLN A 77 -10.77 -18.41 -3.22
CA GLN A 77 -10.14 -19.64 -3.71
C GLN A 77 -9.30 -19.39 -4.98
N LEU A 78 -9.75 -18.52 -5.89
CA LEU A 78 -8.94 -18.13 -7.06
C LEU A 78 -7.65 -17.40 -6.64
N VAL A 79 -7.72 -16.54 -5.60
CA VAL A 79 -6.53 -15.86 -5.06
C VAL A 79 -5.58 -16.85 -4.40
N LEU A 80 -6.08 -17.83 -3.65
CA LEU A 80 -5.24 -18.89 -3.07
C LEU A 80 -4.59 -19.73 -4.17
N GLY A 81 -5.33 -20.12 -5.22
CA GLY A 81 -4.76 -20.82 -6.36
C GLY A 81 -3.69 -20.02 -7.09
N LEU A 82 -3.82 -18.68 -7.16
CA LEU A 82 -2.79 -17.82 -7.69
C LEU A 82 -1.55 -17.79 -6.78
N ALA A 83 -1.74 -17.65 -5.45
CA ALA A 83 -0.65 -17.67 -4.48
C ALA A 83 0.14 -18.98 -4.55
N ASP A 84 -0.57 -20.13 -4.61
CA ASP A 84 0.04 -21.46 -4.73
C ASP A 84 0.85 -21.61 -6.01
N ALA A 85 0.32 -21.13 -7.15
CA ALA A 85 1.02 -21.16 -8.44
C ALA A 85 2.30 -20.31 -8.44
N LEU A 86 2.36 -19.26 -7.59
CA LEU A 86 3.51 -18.39 -7.41
C LEU A 86 4.47 -18.88 -6.30
N GLY A 87 4.17 -19.99 -5.63
CA GLY A 87 4.96 -20.55 -4.52
C GLY A 87 4.87 -19.68 -3.26
N ILE A 88 3.74 -19.00 -3.04
CA ILE A 88 3.50 -18.13 -1.89
C ILE A 88 2.65 -18.90 -0.86
N GLU A 89 3.26 -19.28 0.27
CA GLU A 89 2.56 -19.99 1.34
C GLU A 89 1.79 -19.04 2.27
N GLU A 90 2.43 -17.95 2.68
CA GLU A 90 1.84 -16.90 3.52
C GLU A 90 2.04 -15.53 2.86
N PHE A 91 1.11 -14.61 3.07
CA PHE A 91 1.17 -13.29 2.45
C PHE A 91 0.43 -12.22 3.26
N ASP A 92 0.91 -10.98 3.14
CA ASP A 92 0.13 -9.80 3.48
C ASP A 92 -0.91 -9.55 2.38
N TYR A 93 -2.08 -9.06 2.78
CA TYR A 93 -3.14 -8.75 1.82
C TYR A 93 -3.67 -7.33 1.98
N ALA A 94 -3.80 -6.61 0.87
CA ALA A 94 -4.57 -5.37 0.84
C ALA A 94 -5.63 -5.45 -0.27
N GLY A 95 -6.85 -5.00 0.03
CA GLY A 95 -7.93 -5.00 -0.95
C GLY A 95 -8.82 -3.79 -0.85
N ILE A 96 -9.25 -3.27 -2.01
CA ILE A 96 -10.19 -2.16 -2.07
C ILE A 96 -11.58 -2.68 -2.45
N SER A 97 -12.62 -2.24 -1.73
CA SER A 97 -14.01 -2.58 -2.00
C SER A 97 -14.24 -4.11 -2.05
N LEU A 98 -14.64 -4.68 -3.19
CA LEU A 98 -14.76 -6.12 -3.38
C LEU A 98 -13.44 -6.86 -3.08
N GLY A 99 -12.29 -6.30 -3.49
CA GLY A 99 -10.99 -6.85 -3.11
C GLY A 99 -10.78 -6.89 -1.61
N GLY A 100 -11.29 -5.91 -0.87
CA GLY A 100 -11.29 -5.90 0.59
C GLY A 100 -12.19 -6.99 1.19
N ALA A 101 -13.36 -7.25 0.59
CA ALA A 101 -14.24 -8.36 0.98
C ALA A 101 -13.56 -9.73 0.78
N VAL A 102 -12.84 -9.90 -0.33
CA VAL A 102 -12.02 -11.11 -0.58
C VAL A 102 -10.95 -11.26 0.50
N GLY A 103 -10.22 -10.18 0.85
CA GLY A 103 -9.22 -10.23 1.92
C GLY A 103 -9.81 -10.55 3.28
N THR A 104 -10.97 -9.97 3.60
CA THR A 104 -11.70 -10.27 4.85
C THR A 104 -12.11 -11.74 4.90
N TRP A 105 -12.63 -12.28 3.80
CA TRP A 105 -12.99 -13.70 3.70
C TRP A 105 -11.75 -14.61 3.87
N LEU A 106 -10.64 -14.27 3.21
CA LEU A 106 -9.38 -15.00 3.35
C LEU A 106 -8.89 -15.01 4.80
N ALA A 107 -8.90 -13.87 5.48
CA ALA A 107 -8.44 -13.76 6.87
C ALA A 107 -9.33 -14.53 7.85
N VAL A 108 -10.64 -14.67 7.56
CA VAL A 108 -11.57 -15.48 8.37
C VAL A 108 -11.38 -16.98 8.15
N HIS A 109 -11.24 -17.41 6.89
CA HIS A 109 -11.32 -18.82 6.52
C HIS A 109 -9.95 -19.48 6.27
N HIS A 110 -8.92 -18.67 6.07
CA HIS A 110 -7.53 -19.09 5.85
C HIS A 110 -6.55 -18.25 6.66
N PRO A 111 -6.72 -18.19 8.00
CA PRO A 111 -5.86 -17.37 8.87
C PRO A 111 -4.39 -17.80 8.82
N GLU A 112 -4.11 -19.03 8.43
CA GLU A 112 -2.76 -19.56 8.23
C GLU A 112 -2.08 -19.00 6.96
N ARG A 113 -2.84 -18.36 6.07
CA ARG A 113 -2.32 -17.81 4.81
C ARG A 113 -2.13 -16.29 4.87
N VAL A 114 -2.95 -15.59 5.68
CA VAL A 114 -2.97 -14.12 5.75
C VAL A 114 -2.23 -13.64 6.99
N THR A 115 -1.03 -13.12 6.80
CA THR A 115 -0.17 -12.61 7.88
C THR A 115 -0.59 -11.23 8.37
N SER A 116 -1.08 -10.38 7.48
CA SER A 116 -1.56 -9.03 7.78
C SER A 116 -2.63 -8.61 6.76
N LEU A 117 -3.66 -7.90 7.22
CA LEU A 117 -4.80 -7.49 6.39
C LEU A 117 -4.96 -5.97 6.34
N ALA A 118 -5.13 -5.41 5.15
CA ALA A 118 -5.61 -4.04 4.97
C ALA A 118 -6.87 -4.02 4.08
N THR A 119 -7.97 -3.48 4.59
CA THR A 119 -9.21 -3.29 3.82
C THR A 119 -9.43 -1.81 3.55
N LEU A 120 -9.61 -1.45 2.28
CA LEU A 120 -9.79 -0.07 1.84
C LEU A 120 -11.20 0.11 1.28
N CYS A 121 -11.94 1.09 1.78
CA CYS A 121 -13.27 1.43 1.25
C CYS A 121 -14.11 0.17 1.02
N SER A 122 -14.18 -0.72 2.02
CA SER A 122 -14.79 -2.03 1.96
C SER A 122 -15.87 -2.19 3.04
N SER A 123 -16.46 -3.37 3.11
CA SER A 123 -17.56 -3.65 4.04
C SER A 123 -17.59 -5.13 4.41
N ALA A 124 -18.12 -5.43 5.61
CA ALA A 124 -18.51 -6.79 5.98
C ALA A 124 -19.82 -7.23 5.31
N ARG A 125 -20.66 -6.25 4.87
CA ARG A 125 -21.87 -6.43 4.08
C ARG A 125 -22.13 -5.16 3.25
N PHE A 126 -22.29 -5.28 1.95
CA PHE A 126 -22.39 -4.14 1.01
C PHE A 126 -23.83 -3.60 0.87
N GLY A 127 -24.52 -3.37 1.96
CA GLY A 127 -25.88 -2.83 1.98
C GLY A 127 -26.95 -3.89 1.66
N PRO A 128 -28.17 -3.46 1.30
CA PRO A 128 -29.25 -4.36 0.96
C PRO A 128 -28.97 -5.16 -0.32
N PRO A 129 -29.28 -6.49 -0.36
CA PRO A 129 -29.04 -7.34 -1.53
C PRO A 129 -29.76 -6.86 -2.79
N GLU A 130 -30.93 -6.26 -2.64
CA GLU A 130 -31.81 -5.81 -3.74
C GLU A 130 -31.08 -4.83 -4.67
N GLY A 131 -30.35 -3.87 -4.12
CA GLY A 131 -29.60 -2.89 -4.93
C GLY A 131 -28.52 -3.52 -5.80
N TRP A 132 -27.90 -4.61 -5.35
CA TRP A 132 -26.93 -5.36 -6.12
C TRP A 132 -27.60 -6.24 -7.17
N SER A 133 -28.73 -6.88 -6.85
CA SER A 133 -29.53 -7.66 -7.79
C SER A 133 -30.10 -6.79 -8.92
N ASP A 134 -30.60 -5.58 -8.60
CA ASP A 134 -31.07 -4.62 -9.59
C ASP A 134 -29.92 -4.18 -10.52
N ARG A 135 -28.74 -3.93 -9.97
CA ARG A 135 -27.55 -3.58 -10.77
C ARG A 135 -27.11 -4.75 -11.66
N ALA A 136 -27.13 -5.99 -11.16
CA ALA A 136 -26.84 -7.16 -11.95
C ALA A 136 -27.83 -7.33 -13.12
N ALA A 137 -29.11 -7.12 -12.87
CA ALA A 137 -30.15 -7.17 -13.89
C ALA A 137 -29.97 -6.07 -14.96
N LEU A 138 -29.67 -4.84 -14.54
CA LEU A 138 -29.38 -3.73 -15.44
C LEU A 138 -28.20 -4.05 -16.35
N VAL A 139 -27.09 -4.51 -15.78
CA VAL A 139 -25.88 -4.81 -16.55
C VAL A 139 -26.09 -6.00 -17.50
N ARG A 140 -26.87 -7.00 -17.12
CA ARG A 140 -27.23 -8.12 -18.02
C ARG A 140 -28.07 -7.66 -19.21
N SER A 141 -28.92 -6.62 -19.04
CA SER A 141 -29.81 -6.12 -20.09
C SER A 141 -29.15 -5.05 -20.98
N GLU A 142 -28.33 -4.18 -20.41
CA GLU A 142 -27.85 -2.96 -21.08
C GLU A 142 -26.31 -2.85 -21.14
N GLY A 143 -25.59 -3.83 -20.58
CA GLY A 143 -24.13 -3.78 -20.46
C GLY A 143 -23.67 -2.87 -19.31
N THR A 144 -22.36 -2.62 -19.26
CA THR A 144 -21.72 -1.80 -18.20
C THR A 144 -21.93 -0.31 -18.37
N GLY A 145 -22.39 0.17 -19.53
CA GLY A 145 -22.55 1.61 -19.86
C GLY A 145 -23.31 2.43 -18.80
N PRO A 146 -24.55 2.05 -18.41
CA PRO A 146 -25.33 2.81 -17.41
C PRO A 146 -24.65 2.91 -16.05
N VAL A 147 -23.90 1.88 -15.64
CA VAL A 147 -23.12 1.93 -14.39
C VAL A 147 -21.86 2.78 -14.54
N ALA A 148 -21.22 2.77 -15.70
CA ALA A 148 -20.05 3.61 -15.99
C ALA A 148 -20.41 5.11 -15.99
N GLU A 149 -21.56 5.49 -16.50
CA GLU A 149 -22.05 6.88 -16.46
C GLU A 149 -22.18 7.42 -15.04
N THR A 150 -22.58 6.60 -14.08
CA THR A 150 -22.80 7.01 -12.69
C THR A 150 -21.57 6.78 -11.79
N ALA A 151 -20.58 6.04 -12.26
CA ALA A 151 -19.38 5.67 -11.49
C ALA A 151 -18.57 6.88 -11.01
N PRO A 152 -18.32 7.96 -11.79
CA PRO A 152 -17.54 9.09 -11.33
C PRO A 152 -18.10 9.72 -10.04
N ALA A 153 -19.41 9.90 -9.96
CA ALA A 153 -20.07 10.48 -8.79
C ALA A 153 -20.09 9.57 -7.56
N ARG A 154 -19.94 8.26 -7.76
CA ARG A 154 -19.90 7.27 -6.67
C ARG A 154 -18.48 6.98 -6.18
N TRP A 155 -17.49 7.07 -7.08
CA TRP A 155 -16.12 6.66 -6.81
C TRP A 155 -15.22 7.79 -6.35
N PHE A 156 -15.56 9.03 -6.74
CA PHE A 156 -14.68 10.19 -6.52
C PHE A 156 -15.46 11.38 -5.97
N THR A 157 -14.75 12.27 -5.30
CA THR A 157 -15.28 13.59 -4.96
C THR A 157 -15.54 14.42 -6.24
N PRO A 158 -16.45 15.41 -6.21
CA PRO A 158 -16.71 16.25 -7.38
C PRO A 158 -15.48 16.92 -7.98
N SER A 159 -14.49 17.27 -7.14
CA SER A 159 -13.25 17.90 -7.58
C SER A 159 -12.32 16.96 -8.34
N PHE A 160 -12.41 15.65 -8.09
CA PHE A 160 -11.54 14.66 -8.71
C PHE A 160 -12.19 13.92 -9.90
N ALA A 161 -13.52 13.83 -9.92
CA ALA A 161 -14.29 13.04 -10.88
C ALA A 161 -13.99 13.35 -12.36
N ALA A 162 -13.55 14.58 -12.69
CA ALA A 162 -13.23 15.00 -14.06
C ALA A 162 -11.74 14.82 -14.44
N THR A 163 -10.91 14.29 -13.56
CA THR A 163 -9.47 14.11 -13.81
C THR A 163 -9.18 12.97 -14.80
N PRO A 164 -8.02 12.97 -15.47
CA PRO A 164 -7.60 11.84 -16.30
C PRO A 164 -7.53 10.51 -15.52
N ALA A 165 -7.08 10.55 -14.26
CA ALA A 165 -7.01 9.36 -13.42
C ALA A 165 -8.40 8.77 -13.12
N ALA A 166 -9.40 9.62 -12.84
CA ALA A 166 -10.77 9.17 -12.64
C ALA A 166 -11.37 8.57 -13.93
N ARG A 167 -11.11 9.19 -15.09
CA ARG A 167 -11.56 8.66 -16.40
C ARG A 167 -10.96 7.29 -16.68
N ALA A 168 -9.67 7.07 -16.44
CA ALA A 168 -9.03 5.77 -16.64
C ALA A 168 -9.72 4.64 -15.85
N MET A 169 -10.19 4.91 -14.63
CA MET A 169 -10.94 3.92 -13.83
C MET A 169 -12.34 3.64 -14.41
N VAL A 170 -12.99 4.65 -14.98
CA VAL A 170 -14.28 4.48 -15.67
C VAL A 170 -14.12 3.73 -17.00
N ASP A 171 -13.02 3.95 -17.70
CA ASP A 171 -12.68 3.22 -18.92
C ASP A 171 -12.49 1.72 -18.63
N ASP A 172 -11.82 1.36 -17.51
CA ASP A 172 -11.71 -0.02 -17.02
C ASP A 172 -13.09 -0.66 -16.79
N LEU A 173 -14.00 0.06 -16.12
CA LEU A 173 -15.37 -0.40 -15.89
C LEU A 173 -16.13 -0.63 -17.21
N SER A 174 -15.98 0.30 -18.15
CA SER A 174 -16.64 0.21 -19.46
C SER A 174 -16.15 -0.98 -20.29
N ALA A 175 -14.89 -1.38 -20.07
CA ALA A 175 -14.27 -2.50 -20.75
C ALA A 175 -14.53 -3.86 -20.08
N ALA A 176 -15.09 -3.89 -18.88
CA ALA A 176 -15.39 -5.12 -18.17
C ALA A 176 -16.46 -5.97 -18.89
N ASP A 177 -16.32 -7.29 -18.82
CA ASP A 177 -17.33 -8.23 -19.33
C ASP A 177 -18.64 -8.07 -18.55
N PRO A 178 -19.77 -7.75 -19.22
CA PRO A 178 -21.02 -7.48 -18.54
C PRO A 178 -21.56 -8.66 -17.73
N GLY A 179 -21.38 -9.89 -18.24
CA GLY A 179 -21.83 -11.11 -17.57
C GLY A 179 -21.04 -11.36 -16.28
N ALA A 180 -19.72 -11.25 -16.34
CA ALA A 180 -18.85 -11.39 -15.19
C ALA A 180 -19.09 -10.27 -14.16
N TYR A 181 -19.23 -9.02 -14.60
CA TYR A 181 -19.57 -7.91 -13.71
C TYR A 181 -20.89 -8.15 -12.97
N ALA A 182 -21.93 -8.59 -13.67
CA ALA A 182 -23.22 -8.90 -13.07
C ALA A 182 -23.12 -10.09 -12.08
N GLY A 183 -22.34 -11.12 -12.39
CA GLY A 183 -22.07 -12.22 -11.47
C GLY A 183 -21.38 -11.78 -10.18
N LEU A 184 -20.45 -10.82 -10.29
CA LEU A 184 -19.80 -10.23 -9.12
C LEU A 184 -20.76 -9.33 -8.30
N CYS A 185 -21.75 -8.68 -8.92
CA CYS A 185 -22.83 -8.01 -8.18
C CYS A 185 -23.67 -9.03 -7.39
N ASP A 186 -24.00 -10.19 -7.98
CA ASP A 186 -24.73 -11.24 -7.26
C ASP A 186 -23.89 -11.78 -6.07
N ALA A 187 -22.59 -11.96 -6.26
CA ALA A 187 -21.68 -12.35 -5.19
C ALA A 187 -21.69 -11.33 -4.01
N LEU A 188 -21.71 -10.03 -4.32
CA LEU A 188 -21.84 -8.98 -3.30
C LEU A 188 -23.22 -8.94 -2.63
N ALA A 189 -24.29 -9.22 -3.37
CA ALA A 189 -25.65 -9.34 -2.83
C ALA A 189 -25.75 -10.43 -1.74
N ALA A 190 -25.02 -11.51 -1.91
CA ALA A 190 -25.01 -12.66 -0.99
C ALA A 190 -23.98 -12.54 0.15
N PHE A 191 -23.08 -11.53 0.09
CA PHE A 191 -21.95 -11.43 1.03
C PHE A 191 -22.34 -10.80 2.36
N ASP A 192 -22.12 -11.55 3.46
CA ASP A 192 -22.25 -11.05 4.82
C ASP A 192 -21.31 -11.82 5.76
N LEU A 193 -20.26 -11.17 6.23
CA LEU A 193 -19.27 -11.72 7.18
C LEU A 193 -19.32 -11.07 8.55
N ARG A 194 -20.32 -10.25 8.87
CA ARG A 194 -20.40 -9.51 10.14
C ARG A 194 -20.28 -10.40 11.37
N ALA A 195 -20.94 -11.55 11.36
CA ALA A 195 -20.89 -12.51 12.48
C ALA A 195 -19.54 -13.21 12.62
N GLU A 196 -18.68 -13.18 11.58
CA GLU A 196 -17.42 -13.90 11.53
C GLU A 196 -16.19 -13.00 11.75
N LEU A 197 -16.36 -11.68 11.73
CA LEU A 197 -15.27 -10.71 11.94
C LEU A 197 -14.43 -10.98 13.20
N PRO A 198 -15.01 -11.42 14.35
CA PRO A 198 -14.22 -11.73 15.54
C PRO A 198 -13.26 -12.90 15.40
N ARG A 199 -13.34 -13.68 14.31
CA ARG A 199 -12.42 -14.80 14.02
C ARG A 199 -11.11 -14.35 13.35
N ILE A 200 -11.04 -13.12 12.87
CA ILE A 200 -9.84 -12.59 12.24
C ILE A 200 -8.76 -12.38 13.30
N THR A 201 -7.64 -13.07 13.15
CA THR A 201 -6.47 -12.98 14.04
C THR A 201 -5.32 -12.16 13.44
N ALA A 202 -5.32 -11.97 12.12
CA ALA A 202 -4.31 -11.16 11.44
C ALA A 202 -4.40 -9.69 11.89
N PRO A 203 -3.29 -9.02 12.20
CA PRO A 203 -3.27 -7.57 12.36
C PRO A 203 -4.01 -6.90 11.21
N THR A 204 -4.95 -6.00 11.53
CA THR A 204 -5.85 -5.46 10.52
C THR A 204 -5.84 -3.94 10.51
N LEU A 205 -5.69 -3.36 9.31
CA LEU A 205 -5.91 -1.94 9.01
C LEU A 205 -7.18 -1.77 8.19
N VAL A 206 -8.07 -0.91 8.65
CA VAL A 206 -9.23 -0.46 7.88
C VAL A 206 -8.99 0.98 7.41
N VAL A 207 -9.15 1.24 6.11
CA VAL A 207 -9.02 2.58 5.52
C VAL A 207 -10.34 2.98 4.89
N ALA A 208 -10.83 4.18 5.19
CA ALA A 208 -12.06 4.72 4.64
C ALA A 208 -11.84 6.08 3.98
N GLY A 209 -12.46 6.34 2.84
CA GLY A 209 -12.67 7.68 2.32
C GLY A 209 -13.81 8.37 3.09
N ARG A 210 -13.60 9.59 3.57
CA ARG A 210 -14.66 10.30 4.34
C ARG A 210 -15.88 10.64 3.51
N GLU A 211 -15.72 10.76 2.20
CA GLU A 211 -16.77 11.13 1.25
C GLU A 211 -17.25 9.93 0.42
N ASP A 212 -16.94 8.70 0.87
CA ASP A 212 -17.33 7.47 0.19
C ASP A 212 -18.85 7.26 0.28
N LEU A 213 -19.51 7.28 -0.89
CA LEU A 213 -20.95 7.04 -1.03
C LEU A 213 -21.28 5.56 -1.30
N ALA A 214 -20.29 4.76 -1.72
CA ALA A 214 -20.48 3.34 -2.01
C ALA A 214 -20.36 2.48 -0.75
N THR A 215 -19.35 2.75 0.07
CA THR A 215 -19.12 2.15 1.39
C THR A 215 -18.85 3.26 2.41
N PRO A 216 -19.90 3.94 2.90
CA PRO A 216 -19.76 5.03 3.87
C PRO A 216 -18.93 4.64 5.08
N VAL A 217 -18.31 5.63 5.74
CA VAL A 217 -17.42 5.44 6.90
C VAL A 217 -18.00 4.51 7.98
N ALA A 218 -19.34 4.45 8.10
CA ALA A 218 -20.02 3.52 9.03
C ALA A 218 -19.66 2.05 8.75
N HIS A 219 -19.44 1.64 7.48
CA HIS A 219 -19.01 0.30 7.13
C HIS A 219 -17.58 0.01 7.59
N ALA A 220 -16.69 0.99 7.45
CA ALA A 220 -15.33 0.87 7.95
C ALA A 220 -15.27 0.79 9.49
N ARG A 221 -16.12 1.54 10.19
CA ARG A 221 -16.25 1.45 11.64
C ARG A 221 -16.80 0.08 12.07
N GLU A 222 -17.80 -0.45 11.36
CA GLU A 222 -18.32 -1.81 11.60
C GLU A 222 -17.21 -2.87 11.47
N LEU A 223 -16.36 -2.77 10.44
CA LEU A 223 -15.18 -3.64 10.26
C LEU A 223 -14.19 -3.47 11.42
N ALA A 224 -13.83 -2.24 11.76
CA ALA A 224 -12.84 -1.96 12.81
C ALA A 224 -13.33 -2.37 14.21
N ASP A 225 -14.60 -2.18 14.49
CA ASP A 225 -15.22 -2.57 15.77
C ASP A 225 -15.41 -4.10 15.86
N GLY A 226 -15.65 -4.77 14.71
CA GLY A 226 -15.88 -6.21 14.66
C GLY A 226 -14.61 -7.06 14.66
N ILE A 227 -13.48 -6.51 14.18
CA ILE A 227 -12.21 -7.22 14.09
C ILE A 227 -11.33 -6.89 15.32
N PRO A 228 -10.92 -7.89 16.11
CA PRO A 228 -10.12 -7.64 17.32
C PRO A 228 -8.79 -6.91 16.99
N GLY A 229 -8.56 -5.78 17.65
CA GLY A 229 -7.33 -5.02 17.51
C GLY A 229 -7.14 -4.27 16.17
N ALA A 230 -8.17 -4.19 15.33
CA ALA A 230 -8.09 -3.47 14.07
C ALA A 230 -7.90 -1.96 14.29
N ALA A 231 -7.03 -1.37 13.46
CA ALA A 231 -6.83 0.07 13.36
C ALA A 231 -7.72 0.67 12.26
N LEU A 232 -8.26 1.89 12.49
CA LEU A 232 -9.04 2.62 11.49
C LEU A 232 -8.33 3.92 11.07
N THR A 233 -8.22 4.14 9.76
CA THR A 233 -7.75 5.40 9.18
C THR A 233 -8.83 5.99 8.28
N GLU A 234 -9.30 7.19 8.60
CA GLU A 234 -10.23 7.95 7.75
C GLU A 234 -9.47 8.99 6.93
N VAL A 235 -9.55 8.90 5.60
CA VAL A 235 -8.87 9.80 4.66
C VAL A 235 -9.79 10.94 4.27
N ALA A 236 -9.41 12.16 4.63
CA ALA A 236 -10.17 13.36 4.26
C ALA A 236 -10.05 13.66 2.75
N TYR A 237 -11.09 14.24 2.18
CA TYR A 237 -11.16 14.58 0.75
C TYR A 237 -10.92 13.38 -0.16
N ALA A 238 -11.47 12.23 0.21
CA ALA A 238 -11.42 10.99 -0.54
C ALA A 238 -12.78 10.31 -0.53
N ALA A 239 -13.18 9.77 -1.67
CA ALA A 239 -14.36 8.94 -1.82
C ALA A 239 -13.97 7.45 -1.93
N HIS A 240 -14.66 6.66 -2.78
CA HIS A 240 -14.53 5.21 -2.81
C HIS A 240 -13.18 4.68 -3.31
N LEU A 241 -12.62 5.27 -4.36
CA LEU A 241 -11.27 4.90 -4.81
C LEU A 241 -10.22 5.82 -4.15
N ALA A 242 -10.19 5.80 -2.82
CA ALA A 242 -9.34 6.66 -2.01
C ALA A 242 -7.85 6.52 -2.33
N ASN A 243 -7.40 5.35 -2.75
CA ASN A 243 -6.01 5.06 -3.15
C ASN A 243 -5.63 5.74 -4.48
N ILE A 244 -6.58 6.03 -5.36
CA ILE A 244 -6.40 6.82 -6.59
C ILE A 244 -6.49 8.30 -6.27
N GLU A 245 -7.51 8.70 -5.53
CA GLU A 245 -7.81 10.10 -5.25
C GLU A 245 -6.84 10.75 -4.29
N ARG A 246 -6.43 10.02 -3.28
CA ARG A 246 -5.50 10.47 -2.21
C ARG A 246 -4.39 9.44 -1.99
N PRO A 247 -3.52 9.22 -3.00
CA PRO A 247 -2.52 8.15 -2.95
C PRO A 247 -1.53 8.28 -1.79
N VAL A 248 -1.14 9.50 -1.42
CA VAL A 248 -0.12 9.73 -0.39
C VAL A 248 -0.57 9.30 1.01
N PRO A 249 -1.70 9.77 1.57
CA PRO A 249 -2.14 9.32 2.89
C PRO A 249 -2.51 7.83 2.92
N VAL A 250 -3.10 7.28 1.85
CA VAL A 250 -3.39 5.85 1.77
C VAL A 250 -2.09 5.03 1.76
N LEU A 251 -1.12 5.41 0.95
CA LEU A 251 0.19 4.75 0.93
C LEU A 251 0.90 4.82 2.28
N ALA A 252 0.84 5.97 2.97
CA ALA A 252 1.44 6.13 4.29
C ALA A 252 0.80 5.18 5.32
N ALA A 253 -0.52 5.01 5.29
CA ALA A 253 -1.25 4.07 6.15
C ALA A 253 -0.84 2.61 5.87
N LEU A 254 -0.79 2.20 4.59
CA LEU A 254 -0.36 0.86 4.18
C LEU A 254 1.09 0.55 4.58
N LEU A 255 2.02 1.48 4.28
CA LEU A 255 3.43 1.29 4.65
C LEU A 255 3.62 1.25 6.17
N GLY A 256 2.86 2.04 6.94
CA GLY A 256 2.88 2.00 8.40
C GLY A 256 2.37 0.66 8.95
N HIS A 257 1.33 0.12 8.34
CA HIS A 257 0.72 -1.15 8.74
C HIS A 257 1.63 -2.34 8.45
N PHE A 258 2.03 -2.53 7.20
CA PHE A 258 2.86 -3.67 6.79
C PHE A 258 4.31 -3.60 7.28
N ALA A 259 4.81 -2.43 7.71
CA ALA A 259 6.09 -2.33 8.40
C ALA A 259 6.02 -2.67 9.89
N ALA A 260 4.82 -2.64 10.49
CA ALA A 260 4.64 -2.95 11.91
C ALA A 260 4.86 -4.44 12.22
N ASP A 261 4.68 -5.32 11.21
CA ASP A 261 4.89 -6.77 11.35
C ASP A 261 6.34 -7.22 11.13
N ALA A 262 7.23 -6.32 10.72
CA ALA A 262 8.65 -6.59 10.86
C ALA A 262 8.97 -6.62 12.36
N ALA A 263 8.96 -7.83 12.94
CA ALA A 263 9.38 -8.02 14.34
C ALA A 263 10.70 -7.28 14.56
N PRO A 264 10.85 -6.52 15.65
CA PRO A 264 12.13 -5.90 15.94
C PRO A 264 13.20 -6.99 15.94
N PRO A 265 14.38 -6.74 15.35
CA PRO A 265 15.44 -7.73 15.26
C PRO A 265 15.65 -8.40 16.61
N ALA A 266 15.56 -9.73 16.68
CA ALA A 266 15.48 -10.48 17.92
C ALA A 266 16.82 -10.49 18.72
N ASP A 267 17.94 -10.21 18.01
CA ASP A 267 19.28 -10.18 18.59
C ASP A 267 20.14 -9.06 17.98
N ASP A 268 21.32 -8.86 18.53
CA ASP A 268 22.25 -7.81 18.10
C ASP A 268 22.79 -8.02 16.67
N ALA A 269 22.90 -9.26 16.20
CA ALA A 269 23.33 -9.57 14.84
C ALA A 269 22.25 -9.15 13.82
N SER A 270 21.01 -9.54 14.06
CA SER A 270 19.88 -9.14 13.22
C SER A 270 19.65 -7.62 13.24
N ARG A 271 19.87 -6.95 14.38
CA ARG A 271 19.84 -5.47 14.44
C ARG A 271 20.94 -4.84 13.61
N HIS A 272 22.14 -5.40 13.64
CA HIS A 272 23.25 -4.94 12.83
C HIS A 272 22.95 -5.08 11.33
N ASP A 273 22.45 -6.23 10.90
CA ASP A 273 22.16 -6.51 9.49
C ASP A 273 21.01 -5.63 8.97
N ALA A 274 19.92 -5.52 9.72
CA ALA A 274 18.83 -4.60 9.42
C ALA A 274 19.32 -3.15 9.38
N GLY A 275 20.16 -2.76 10.33
CA GLY A 275 20.76 -1.44 10.39
C GLY A 275 21.68 -1.15 9.22
N MET A 276 22.50 -2.09 8.82
CA MET A 276 23.37 -1.98 7.65
C MET A 276 22.58 -1.82 6.36
N ALA A 277 21.52 -2.60 6.18
CA ALA A 277 20.63 -2.49 5.03
C ALA A 277 19.96 -1.09 4.94
N VAL A 278 19.43 -0.59 6.05
CA VAL A 278 18.83 0.76 6.11
C VAL A 278 19.87 1.86 5.92
N ARG A 279 21.04 1.73 6.53
CA ARG A 279 22.16 2.69 6.40
C ARG A 279 22.58 2.84 4.93
N ARG A 280 22.72 1.73 4.22
CA ARG A 280 23.03 1.71 2.79
C ARG A 280 21.90 2.34 1.95
N ALA A 281 20.67 1.98 2.23
CA ALA A 281 19.51 2.54 1.52
C ALA A 281 19.38 4.06 1.69
N VAL A 282 19.74 4.60 2.85
CA VAL A 282 19.63 6.04 3.18
C VAL A 282 20.85 6.82 2.71
N LEU A 283 22.07 6.35 3.03
CA LEU A 283 23.31 7.09 2.78
C LEU A 283 23.96 6.74 1.42
N GLY A 284 23.58 5.61 0.83
CA GLY A 284 24.18 5.05 -0.40
C GLY A 284 25.39 4.15 -0.09
N ASP A 285 25.58 3.14 -0.95
CA ASP A 285 26.61 2.12 -0.79
C ASP A 285 28.03 2.70 -0.73
N GLU A 286 28.35 3.62 -1.64
CA GLU A 286 29.67 4.25 -1.73
C GLU A 286 30.07 4.96 -0.42
N HIS A 287 29.12 5.70 0.20
CA HIS A 287 29.37 6.36 1.48
C HIS A 287 29.61 5.34 2.61
N VAL A 288 28.79 4.32 2.66
CA VAL A 288 28.89 3.28 3.70
C VAL A 288 30.17 2.48 3.53
N ASP A 289 30.56 2.12 2.31
CA ASP A 289 31.80 1.40 2.04
C ASP A 289 33.04 2.23 2.41
N ARG A 290 33.04 3.54 2.13
CA ARG A 290 34.10 4.43 2.60
C ARG A 290 34.18 4.48 4.14
N ALA A 291 33.05 4.48 4.83
CA ALA A 291 33.02 4.50 6.28
C ALA A 291 33.54 3.16 6.86
N ILE A 292 33.16 2.04 6.27
CA ILE A 292 33.65 0.70 6.65
C ILE A 292 35.17 0.61 6.45
N ASN A 293 35.67 1.02 5.28
CA ASN A 293 37.09 0.97 4.95
C ASN A 293 37.98 1.88 5.81
N ARG A 294 37.39 2.91 6.45
CA ARG A 294 38.06 3.81 7.41
C ARG A 294 37.95 3.35 8.84
N THR A 295 37.24 2.27 9.12
CA THR A 295 37.05 1.75 10.48
C THR A 295 38.37 1.18 10.98
N THR A 296 38.78 1.61 12.17
CA THR A 296 39.95 1.11 12.90
C THR A 296 39.49 0.45 14.18
N ASP A 297 40.40 -0.25 14.87
CA ASP A 297 40.10 -0.88 16.18
C ASP A 297 39.53 0.17 17.17
N PHE A 298 40.00 1.41 17.11
CA PHE A 298 39.50 2.50 17.94
C PHE A 298 38.07 2.91 17.60
N THR A 299 37.67 2.87 16.34
CA THR A 299 36.34 3.34 15.88
C THR A 299 35.34 2.21 15.70
N ALA A 300 35.78 0.95 15.69
CA ALA A 300 34.93 -0.22 15.40
C ALA A 300 33.72 -0.31 16.33
N GLY A 301 33.93 -0.15 17.65
CA GLY A 301 32.83 -0.19 18.61
C GLY A 301 31.79 0.92 18.39
N PHE A 302 32.22 2.11 17.99
CA PHE A 302 31.30 3.19 17.66
C PHE A 302 30.53 2.95 16.36
N GLN A 303 31.19 2.43 15.32
CA GLN A 303 30.53 2.07 14.06
C GLN A 303 29.50 0.95 14.25
N ASP A 304 29.82 -0.06 15.05
CA ASP A 304 28.89 -1.11 15.42
C ASP A 304 27.69 -0.55 16.23
N PHE A 305 27.96 0.28 17.24
CA PHE A 305 26.92 0.92 18.04
C PHE A 305 25.94 1.73 17.19
N ILE A 306 26.43 2.64 16.32
CA ILE A 306 25.54 3.45 15.49
C ILE A 306 24.79 2.60 14.46
N THR A 307 25.40 1.53 13.95
CA THR A 307 24.73 0.63 12.99
C THR A 307 23.58 -0.13 13.65
N ARG A 308 23.79 -0.70 14.83
CA ARG A 308 22.73 -1.40 15.56
C ARG A 308 21.68 -0.46 16.14
N TYR A 309 22.10 0.64 16.78
CA TYR A 309 21.18 1.53 17.49
C TYR A 309 20.50 2.54 16.56
N ALA A 310 21.27 3.43 15.92
CA ALA A 310 20.66 4.48 15.09
C ALA A 310 19.97 3.89 13.86
N TRP A 311 20.65 3.04 13.11
CA TRP A 311 20.13 2.48 11.86
C TRP A 311 19.25 1.27 12.08
N GLY A 312 19.63 0.33 12.96
CA GLY A 312 18.92 -0.92 13.19
C GLY A 312 17.76 -0.82 14.16
N GLU A 313 17.77 0.13 15.10
CA GLU A 313 16.68 0.32 16.06
C GLU A 313 15.80 1.53 15.71
N ILE A 314 16.37 2.71 15.42
CA ILE A 314 15.60 3.94 15.26
C ILE A 314 15.11 4.12 13.82
N TRP A 315 15.97 3.96 12.80
CA TRP A 315 15.59 4.18 11.42
C TRP A 315 14.75 3.04 10.82
N THR A 316 14.71 1.87 11.46
CA THR A 316 13.83 0.73 11.12
C THR A 316 12.44 0.86 11.75
N ARG A 317 12.27 1.67 12.81
CA ARG A 317 10.98 1.75 13.52
C ARG A 317 9.84 2.18 12.61
N PRO A 318 8.64 1.57 12.75
CA PRO A 318 7.41 2.07 12.14
C PRO A 318 7.02 3.44 12.71
N GLY A 319 6.04 4.09 12.10
CA GLY A 319 5.45 5.35 12.60
C GLY A 319 5.96 6.62 11.93
N LEU A 320 7.21 6.67 11.45
CA LEU A 320 7.73 7.78 10.65
C LEU A 320 8.35 7.29 9.35
N SER A 321 7.93 7.85 8.23
CA SER A 321 8.53 7.57 6.94
C SER A 321 10.00 8.02 6.88
N ARG A 322 10.80 7.45 6.01
CA ARG A 322 12.19 7.90 5.78
C ARG A 322 12.27 9.35 5.35
N ARG A 323 11.28 9.86 4.60
CA ARG A 323 11.15 11.28 4.24
C ARG A 323 11.01 12.14 5.48
N THR A 324 10.07 11.79 6.38
CA THR A 324 9.85 12.51 7.64
C THR A 324 11.09 12.48 8.52
N ARG A 325 11.76 11.31 8.63
CA ARG A 325 13.02 11.20 9.38
C ARG A 325 14.10 12.11 8.80
N SER A 326 14.21 12.20 7.47
CA SER A 326 15.14 13.12 6.81
C SER A 326 14.84 14.59 7.14
N CYS A 327 13.58 15.02 7.12
CA CYS A 327 13.20 16.39 7.51
C CYS A 327 13.63 16.71 8.96
N ILE A 328 13.35 15.79 9.90
CA ILE A 328 13.73 15.94 11.31
C ILE A 328 15.26 15.98 11.45
N THR A 329 15.97 15.11 10.74
CA THR A 329 17.44 15.05 10.80
C THR A 329 18.06 16.33 10.24
N LEU A 330 17.59 16.83 9.10
CA LEU A 330 18.07 18.11 8.54
C LEU A 330 17.88 19.25 9.55
N THR A 331 16.68 19.37 10.12
CA THR A 331 16.38 20.40 11.13
C THR A 331 17.31 20.28 12.37
N ALA A 332 17.52 19.06 12.87
CA ALA A 332 18.40 18.82 14.01
C ALA A 332 19.87 19.20 13.71
N LEU A 333 20.35 18.86 12.51
CA LEU A 333 21.72 19.20 12.08
C LEU A 333 21.92 20.72 11.90
N VAL A 334 20.91 21.42 11.36
CA VAL A 334 20.90 22.88 11.29
C VAL A 334 20.96 23.49 12.71
N ALA A 335 20.10 23.02 13.61
CA ALA A 335 20.03 23.52 14.98
C ALA A 335 21.34 23.31 15.77
N ARG A 336 22.08 22.25 15.46
CA ARG A 336 23.34 21.87 16.12
C ARG A 336 24.60 22.40 15.41
N GLY A 337 24.46 22.93 14.19
CA GLY A 337 25.59 23.43 13.40
C GLY A 337 26.50 22.31 12.86
N HIS A 338 25.98 21.10 12.68
CA HIS A 338 26.73 19.95 12.14
C HIS A 338 26.75 19.99 10.61
N HIS A 339 27.64 20.83 10.07
CA HIS A 339 27.64 21.19 8.65
C HIS A 339 28.10 20.05 7.73
N GLU A 340 29.06 19.22 8.15
CA GLU A 340 29.56 18.08 7.35
C GLU A 340 28.47 17.01 7.23
N GLU A 341 27.81 16.69 8.35
CA GLU A 341 26.70 15.75 8.38
C GLU A 341 25.48 16.30 7.63
N LEU A 342 25.26 17.62 7.67
CA LEU A 342 24.18 18.27 6.92
C LEU A 342 24.35 18.04 5.41
N ALA A 343 25.56 18.23 4.87
CA ALA A 343 25.85 17.98 3.46
C ALA A 343 25.53 16.53 3.05
N MET A 344 25.93 15.56 3.87
CA MET A 344 25.61 14.14 3.67
C MET A 344 24.11 13.88 3.72
N HIS A 345 23.41 14.46 4.69
CA HIS A 345 21.98 14.24 4.88
C HIS A 345 21.10 15.00 3.87
N VAL A 346 21.57 16.03 3.20
CA VAL A 346 20.91 16.61 2.01
C VAL A 346 20.87 15.57 0.88
N ARG A 347 21.99 14.91 0.57
CA ARG A 347 21.99 13.80 -0.41
C ARG A 347 21.10 12.64 0.00
N ALA A 348 21.15 12.28 1.29
CA ALA A 348 20.28 11.23 1.83
C ALA A 348 18.78 11.60 1.73
N ALA A 349 18.41 12.85 1.97
CA ALA A 349 17.04 13.33 1.84
C ALA A 349 16.53 13.20 0.39
N ARG A 350 17.36 13.51 -0.60
CA ARG A 350 17.06 13.28 -2.02
C ARG A 350 16.80 11.80 -2.29
N ARG A 351 17.67 10.90 -1.83
CA ARG A 351 17.48 9.44 -1.95
C ARG A 351 16.20 8.95 -1.25
N ASN A 352 15.84 9.57 -0.16
CA ASN A 352 14.61 9.25 0.58
C ASN A 352 13.37 9.89 -0.03
N GLY A 353 13.49 10.55 -1.19
CA GLY A 353 12.41 11.06 -2.02
C GLY A 353 11.96 12.48 -1.69
N LEU A 354 12.75 13.31 -0.99
CA LEU A 354 12.47 14.73 -0.91
C LEU A 354 12.88 15.43 -2.21
N THR A 355 12.06 16.37 -2.65
CA THR A 355 12.43 17.28 -3.75
C THR A 355 13.34 18.41 -3.24
N ALA A 356 13.95 19.15 -4.15
CA ALA A 356 14.76 20.34 -3.78
C ALA A 356 13.90 21.39 -3.07
N GLU A 357 12.68 21.59 -3.56
CA GLU A 357 11.70 22.53 -2.98
C GLU A 357 11.29 22.10 -1.57
N GLU A 358 11.09 20.82 -1.32
CA GLU A 358 10.76 20.32 0.02
C GLU A 358 11.95 20.47 1.01
N ILE A 359 13.18 20.28 0.55
CA ILE A 359 14.37 20.56 1.36
C ILE A 359 14.45 22.06 1.65
N GLN A 360 14.17 22.92 0.67
CA GLN A 360 14.08 24.36 0.86
C GLN A 360 13.08 24.73 1.96
N GLU A 361 11.87 24.15 1.94
CA GLU A 361 10.83 24.38 2.95
C GLU A 361 11.28 23.94 4.35
N VAL A 362 11.96 22.79 4.46
CA VAL A 362 12.53 22.33 5.74
C VAL A 362 13.55 23.34 6.30
N LEU A 363 14.42 23.88 5.43
CA LEU A 363 15.43 24.86 5.84
C LEU A 363 14.80 26.22 6.17
N LEU A 364 13.78 26.67 5.44
CA LEU A 364 13.00 27.87 5.74
C LEU A 364 12.30 27.74 7.10
N GLN A 365 11.64 26.62 7.35
CA GLN A 365 11.03 26.33 8.64
C GLN A 365 12.08 26.34 9.76
N SER A 366 13.26 25.77 9.52
CA SER A 366 14.36 25.76 10.48
C SER A 366 14.87 27.17 10.80
N ALA A 367 14.82 28.12 9.87
CA ALA A 367 15.25 29.50 10.08
C ALA A 367 14.47 30.20 11.20
N VAL A 368 13.19 29.87 11.38
CA VAL A 368 12.32 30.46 12.41
C VAL A 368 12.76 30.01 13.81
N TYR A 369 13.18 28.76 13.96
CA TYR A 369 13.47 28.15 15.27
C TYR A 369 14.95 28.09 15.59
N CYS A 370 15.83 28.06 14.56
CA CYS A 370 17.29 27.95 14.73
C CYS A 370 18.03 29.30 14.48
N GLY A 371 17.30 30.28 13.96
CA GLY A 371 17.85 31.62 13.62
C GLY A 371 18.41 31.69 12.20
N VAL A 372 18.33 32.88 11.62
CA VAL A 372 18.75 33.20 10.25
C VAL A 372 20.20 32.83 9.96
N PRO A 373 21.19 33.07 10.83
CA PRO A 373 22.57 32.69 10.54
C PRO A 373 22.79 31.19 10.32
N ALA A 374 22.13 30.34 11.13
CA ALA A 374 22.19 28.89 10.98
C ALA A 374 21.55 28.41 9.66
N ALA A 375 20.39 28.97 9.35
CA ALA A 375 19.71 28.68 8.08
C ALA A 375 20.52 29.16 6.87
N ASN A 376 21.15 30.35 6.92
CA ASN A 376 21.98 30.85 5.82
C ASN A 376 23.14 29.90 5.50
N ALA A 377 23.82 29.36 6.51
CA ALA A 377 24.86 28.36 6.33
C ALA A 377 24.28 27.06 5.72
N ALA A 378 23.11 26.63 6.21
CA ALA A 378 22.45 25.43 5.71
C ALA A 378 22.01 25.56 4.25
N PHE A 379 21.47 26.70 3.84
CA PHE A 379 21.11 26.99 2.44
C PHE A 379 22.33 26.95 1.52
N ALA A 380 23.46 27.56 1.95
CA ALA A 380 24.70 27.54 1.15
C ALA A 380 25.21 26.10 0.94
N ILE A 381 25.13 25.25 1.97
CA ILE A 381 25.50 23.83 1.89
C ILE A 381 24.54 23.07 0.98
N ALA A 382 23.23 23.22 1.18
CA ALA A 382 22.22 22.50 0.41
C ALA A 382 22.28 22.88 -1.09
N ASN A 383 22.41 24.17 -1.41
CA ASN A 383 22.52 24.64 -2.79
C ASN A 383 23.71 23.99 -3.51
N ARG A 384 24.91 24.01 -2.90
CA ARG A 384 26.09 23.35 -3.46
C ARG A 384 25.85 21.87 -3.75
N ILE A 385 25.22 21.13 -2.80
CA ILE A 385 24.95 19.69 -2.97
C ILE A 385 23.95 19.44 -4.08
N LEU A 386 22.90 20.25 -4.20
CA LEU A 386 21.88 20.11 -5.24
C LEU A 386 22.43 20.47 -6.64
N GLU A 387 23.39 21.40 -6.72
CA GLU A 387 24.10 21.70 -7.98
C GLU A 387 25.03 20.58 -8.42
N GLU A 388 25.64 19.84 -7.48
CA GLU A 388 26.50 18.67 -7.78
C GLU A 388 25.70 17.46 -8.30
N GLU A 389 24.40 17.39 -8.07
CA GLU A 389 23.51 16.28 -8.45
C GLU A 389 22.77 16.53 -9.79
N ASN A 390 22.80 17.75 -10.33
CA ASN A 390 22.26 18.12 -11.65
C ASN A 390 23.31 18.02 -12.76
#